data_977d2daeffb8577edb424d1209d91550
#
_entry.id   977d2daeffb8577edb424d1209d91550
#
_cell.length_a   1.000
_cell.length_b   1.000
_cell.length_c   1.000
_cell.angle_alpha   90.00
_cell.angle_beta   90.00
_cell.angle_gamma   90.00
#
_symmetry.space_group_name_H-M   'P 1'
#
loop_
_entity.id
_entity.type
_entity.pdbx_description
1 polymer ?
#
loop_
_entity_poly.entity_id
_entity_poly.type
_entity_poly.pdbx_seq_one_letter_code
_entity_poly.pdbx_strand_id
1 'polypeptide(L)'
;MADLVVNAKKREGEEGTGPCGKGCKLCKYMVETKEVKDRRGETKRIKGKMDCRTVGAIYGIWCRKCEKVVYVGKTQNRVMDRFIGHRADLRGEDRTKPAYHFKQEGHKEEDMGVMVIEEVKGKDDMYRVTRERFWINSLGTYNEENKRK
;
A
#
# COMPACT_ATOMS: atom_id res chain seq x y z
N MET A 1 3.65 -28.10 -18.63
CA MET A 1 5.07 -27.85 -18.74
C MET A 1 5.37 -26.38 -18.96
N ALA A 2 5.14 -25.92 -20.16
CA ALA A 2 5.34 -24.51 -20.46
C ALA A 2 4.53 -23.62 -19.55
N ASP A 3 3.34 -24.06 -19.20
CA ASP A 3 2.47 -23.26 -18.34
C ASP A 3 3.05 -23.04 -16.96
N LEU A 4 3.68 -24.06 -16.41
CA LEU A 4 4.27 -23.92 -15.09
C LEU A 4 5.43 -22.95 -15.10
N VAL A 5 6.25 -23.03 -16.14
CA VAL A 5 7.38 -22.10 -16.28
C VAL A 5 6.86 -20.69 -16.48
N VAL A 6 5.83 -20.54 -17.31
CA VAL A 6 5.23 -19.23 -17.56
C VAL A 6 4.66 -18.65 -16.27
N ASN A 7 3.98 -19.50 -15.50
CA ASN A 7 3.40 -19.02 -14.24
C ASN A 7 4.47 -18.61 -13.24
N ALA A 8 5.57 -19.34 -13.18
CA ALA A 8 6.66 -19.00 -12.28
C ALA A 8 7.27 -17.66 -12.67
N LYS A 9 7.30 -17.36 -13.97
CA LYS A 9 7.88 -16.12 -14.47
C LYS A 9 6.86 -14.98 -14.57
N LYS A 10 5.59 -15.29 -14.36
CA LYS A 10 4.54 -14.30 -14.54
C LYS A 10 4.71 -13.08 -13.67
N ARG A 11 5.14 -13.28 -12.44
CA ARG A 11 5.39 -12.16 -11.56
C ARG A 11 6.67 -11.42 -11.92
N GLU A 12 7.60 -12.10 -12.56
CA GLU A 12 8.82 -11.47 -13.00
C GLU A 12 8.51 -10.56 -14.18
N GLY A 13 8.92 -9.32 -14.09
CA GLY A 13 8.70 -8.36 -15.15
C GLY A 13 7.29 -7.83 -15.24
N GLU A 14 6.36 -8.36 -14.45
CA GLU A 14 5.02 -7.80 -14.41
C GLU A 14 4.99 -6.59 -13.51
N GLU A 15 4.38 -5.52 -14.01
CA GLU A 15 4.19 -4.35 -13.18
C GLU A 15 3.07 -4.57 -12.18
N GLY A 16 3.12 -3.83 -11.09
CA GLY A 16 2.07 -3.86 -10.09
C GLY A 16 2.60 -4.23 -8.72
N THR A 17 1.67 -4.34 -7.79
CA THR A 17 1.95 -4.70 -6.41
C THR A 17 1.38 -6.07 -6.12
N GLY A 18 2.00 -6.80 -5.19
CA GLY A 18 1.51 -8.11 -4.80
C GLY A 18 2.41 -8.73 -3.75
N PRO A 19 2.07 -9.93 -3.28
CA PRO A 19 2.87 -10.59 -2.25
C PRO A 19 4.24 -10.98 -2.77
N CYS A 20 5.21 -11.03 -1.86
CA CYS A 20 6.58 -11.35 -2.26
C CYS A 20 6.77 -12.84 -2.60
N GLY A 21 5.79 -13.67 -2.25
CA GLY A 21 5.86 -15.09 -2.55
C GLY A 21 6.70 -15.90 -1.61
N LYS A 22 7.23 -15.28 -0.57
CA LYS A 22 8.10 -15.98 0.39
C LYS A 22 7.42 -16.25 1.73
N GLY A 23 6.09 -16.04 1.77
CA GLY A 23 5.33 -16.36 2.98
C GLY A 23 5.58 -15.45 4.15
N CYS A 24 5.96 -14.21 3.90
CA CYS A 24 6.18 -13.27 4.99
C CYS A 24 4.84 -12.87 5.63
N LYS A 25 4.94 -12.21 6.79
CA LYS A 25 3.74 -11.84 7.53
C LYS A 25 2.85 -10.85 6.79
N LEU A 26 3.41 -10.09 5.85
CA LEU A 26 2.65 -9.12 5.08
C LEU A 26 1.94 -9.75 3.89
N CYS A 27 2.40 -10.92 3.42
CA CYS A 27 1.85 -11.49 2.19
C CYS A 27 0.32 -11.57 2.18
N LYS A 28 -0.28 -11.98 3.29
CA LYS A 28 -1.74 -12.15 3.33
C LYS A 28 -2.50 -10.83 3.30
N TYR A 29 -1.81 -9.73 3.58
CA TYR A 29 -2.44 -8.41 3.54
C TYR A 29 -2.20 -7.69 2.23
N MET A 30 -1.28 -8.19 1.40
CA MET A 30 -0.96 -7.51 0.15
C MET A 30 -2.09 -7.62 -0.86
N VAL A 31 -2.46 -6.49 -1.42
CA VAL A 31 -3.41 -6.43 -2.52
C VAL A 31 -2.63 -6.66 -3.80
N GLU A 32 -3.11 -7.59 -4.62
CA GLU A 32 -2.45 -7.87 -5.90
C GLU A 32 -3.19 -7.13 -7.00
N THR A 33 -2.54 -6.11 -7.56
CA THR A 33 -3.18 -5.30 -8.60
C THR A 33 -2.11 -4.57 -9.40
N LYS A 34 -2.45 -4.25 -10.64
CA LYS A 34 -1.58 -3.50 -11.53
C LYS A 34 -1.97 -2.03 -11.59
N GLU A 35 -3.06 -1.66 -10.96
CA GLU A 35 -3.57 -0.31 -11.06
C GLU A 35 -4.35 0.07 -9.82
N VAL A 36 -4.53 1.37 -9.66
CA VAL A 36 -5.35 1.91 -8.58
C VAL A 36 -6.23 2.99 -9.19
N LYS A 37 -7.48 3.07 -8.72
CA LYS A 37 -8.38 4.11 -9.20
C LYS A 37 -8.27 5.34 -8.33
N ASP A 38 -8.22 6.49 -8.99
CA ASP A 38 -8.17 7.74 -8.24
C ASP A 38 -9.59 8.14 -7.81
N ARG A 39 -9.69 9.28 -7.12
CA ARG A 39 -10.96 9.72 -6.58
C ARG A 39 -11.98 10.09 -7.64
N ARG A 40 -11.52 10.27 -8.88
CA ARG A 40 -12.40 10.56 -10.01
C ARG A 40 -12.81 9.30 -10.76
N GLY A 41 -12.32 8.15 -10.33
CA GLY A 41 -12.58 6.89 -11.00
C GLY A 41 -11.65 6.60 -12.16
N GLU A 42 -10.65 7.43 -12.37
CA GLU A 42 -9.67 7.18 -13.43
C GLU A 42 -8.62 6.20 -12.96
N THR A 43 -8.21 5.33 -13.87
CA THR A 43 -7.22 4.30 -13.58
C THR A 43 -5.81 4.87 -13.66
N LYS A 44 -5.02 4.59 -12.63
CA LYS A 44 -3.60 4.94 -12.62
C LYS A 44 -2.80 3.66 -12.51
N ARG A 45 -1.88 3.47 -13.44
CA ARG A 45 -1.08 2.25 -13.46
C ARG A 45 0.05 2.33 -12.44
N ILE A 46 0.29 1.19 -11.80
CA ILE A 46 1.43 1.04 -10.89
C ILE A 46 2.60 0.59 -11.75
N LYS A 47 3.64 1.42 -11.80
CA LYS A 47 4.81 1.14 -12.62
C LYS A 47 5.85 0.38 -11.82
N GLY A 48 6.42 -0.64 -12.42
CA GLY A 48 7.43 -1.46 -11.77
C GLY A 48 6.80 -2.58 -10.96
N LYS A 49 7.59 -3.59 -10.68
CA LYS A 49 7.13 -4.73 -9.88
C LYS A 49 7.49 -4.49 -8.42
N MET A 50 6.47 -4.49 -7.58
CA MET A 50 6.66 -4.18 -6.16
C MET A 50 5.98 -5.21 -5.28
N ASP A 51 6.55 -5.43 -4.11
CA ASP A 51 6.00 -6.42 -3.18
C ASP A 51 6.32 -6.02 -1.73
N CYS A 52 6.13 -6.96 -0.82
CA CYS A 52 6.33 -6.75 0.62
C CYS A 52 7.73 -6.25 0.96
N ARG A 53 8.71 -6.59 0.14
CA ARG A 53 10.12 -6.29 0.40
C ARG A 53 10.62 -5.02 -0.25
N THR A 54 9.75 -4.34 -1.00
CA THR A 54 10.13 -3.08 -1.65
C THR A 54 10.61 -2.09 -0.59
N VAL A 55 11.77 -1.49 -0.83
CA VAL A 55 12.41 -0.53 0.07
C VAL A 55 12.21 0.86 -0.49
N GLY A 56 11.79 1.79 0.36
CA GLY A 56 11.63 3.18 -0.08
C GLY A 56 10.45 3.35 -1.04
N ALA A 57 9.26 3.48 -0.46
CA ALA A 57 8.07 3.44 -1.30
C ALA A 57 6.97 4.33 -0.76
N ILE A 58 6.08 4.69 -1.67
CA ILE A 58 4.77 5.23 -1.34
C ILE A 58 3.81 4.05 -1.37
N TYR A 59 3.05 3.89 -0.33
CA TYR A 59 2.14 2.76 -0.21
C TYR A 59 0.76 3.24 0.19
N GLY A 60 -0.24 2.41 -0.05
CA GLY A 60 -1.61 2.70 0.35
C GLY A 60 -2.12 1.63 1.29
N ILE A 61 -2.90 2.04 2.27
CA ILE A 61 -3.67 1.12 3.09
C ILE A 61 -5.04 1.02 2.46
N TRP A 62 -5.41 -0.18 2.11
CA TRP A 62 -6.65 -0.50 1.40
C TRP A 62 -7.66 -1.10 2.36
N CYS A 63 -8.90 -0.69 2.26
CA CYS A 63 -9.96 -1.34 3.02
C CYS A 63 -10.73 -2.27 2.09
N ARG A 64 -10.70 -3.56 2.38
CA ARG A 64 -11.38 -4.56 1.54
C ARG A 64 -12.89 -4.42 1.64
N LYS A 65 -13.38 -3.94 2.78
CA LYS A 65 -14.80 -3.72 2.96
C LYS A 65 -15.30 -2.50 2.20
N CYS A 66 -14.57 -1.40 2.29
CA CYS A 66 -14.93 -0.16 1.60
C CYS A 66 -14.49 -0.14 0.15
N GLU A 67 -13.59 -1.05 -0.23
CA GLU A 67 -13.03 -1.15 -1.57
C GLU A 67 -12.39 0.15 -2.03
N LYS A 68 -11.57 0.72 -1.15
CA LYS A 68 -10.84 1.95 -1.47
C LYS A 68 -9.60 2.09 -0.62
N VAL A 69 -8.69 2.93 -1.09
CA VAL A 69 -7.51 3.31 -0.31
C VAL A 69 -7.96 4.33 0.73
N VAL A 70 -7.64 4.07 1.98
CA VAL A 70 -8.04 4.94 3.09
C VAL A 70 -6.88 5.74 3.66
N TYR A 71 -5.66 5.41 3.27
CA TYR A 71 -4.49 6.13 3.74
C TYR A 71 -3.35 5.95 2.74
N VAL A 72 -2.56 7.02 2.53
CA VAL A 72 -1.34 6.97 1.74
C VAL A 72 -0.19 7.41 2.63
N GLY A 73 0.88 6.64 2.62
CA GLY A 73 2.06 6.97 3.40
C GLY A 73 3.33 6.72 2.62
N LYS A 74 4.45 7.06 3.23
CA LYS A 74 5.75 6.77 2.64
C LYS A 74 6.64 6.13 3.68
N THR A 75 7.60 5.34 3.21
CA THR A 75 8.56 4.72 4.08
C THR A 75 9.91 4.67 3.39
N GLN A 76 11.00 4.79 4.16
CA GLN A 76 12.34 4.58 3.65
C GLN A 76 12.79 3.15 3.85
N ASN A 77 12.06 2.39 4.64
CA ASN A 77 12.36 1.00 4.96
C ASN A 77 11.57 0.08 4.03
N ARG A 78 11.64 -1.22 4.32
CA ARG A 78 10.81 -2.18 3.60
C ARG A 78 9.35 -1.91 3.99
N VAL A 79 8.45 -2.10 3.01
CA VAL A 79 7.03 -1.90 3.27
C VAL A 79 6.57 -2.83 4.39
N MET A 80 7.08 -4.06 4.43
CA MET A 80 6.69 -5.01 5.48
C MET A 80 7.05 -4.50 6.88
N ASP A 81 8.16 -3.79 7.01
CA ASP A 81 8.56 -3.25 8.31
C ASP A 81 7.63 -2.13 8.74
N ARG A 82 7.25 -1.29 7.80
CA ARG A 82 6.33 -0.19 8.12
C ARG A 82 4.94 -0.72 8.49
N PHE A 83 4.51 -1.78 7.83
CA PHE A 83 3.22 -2.38 8.10
C PHE A 83 3.12 -2.94 9.52
N ILE A 84 4.22 -3.42 10.07
CA ILE A 84 4.24 -3.91 11.45
C ILE A 84 3.76 -2.80 12.39
N GLY A 85 4.20 -1.56 12.15
CA GLY A 85 3.75 -0.43 12.94
C GLY A 85 2.26 -0.17 12.78
N HIS A 86 1.74 -0.27 11.57
CA HIS A 86 0.30 -0.09 11.35
C HIS A 86 -0.51 -1.15 12.07
N ARG A 87 -0.04 -2.38 12.08
CA ARG A 87 -0.74 -3.45 12.79
C ARG A 87 -0.72 -3.21 14.30
N ALA A 88 0.40 -2.70 14.82
CA ALA A 88 0.49 -2.39 16.23
C ALA A 88 -0.50 -1.31 16.62
N ASP A 89 -0.77 -0.37 15.73
CA ASP A 89 -1.72 0.72 16.00
C ASP A 89 -3.14 0.21 16.19
N LEU A 90 -3.44 -1.01 15.74
CA LEU A 90 -4.76 -1.61 15.95
C LEU A 90 -5.05 -1.84 17.44
N ARG A 91 -4.02 -1.91 18.26
CA ARG A 91 -4.18 -2.12 19.69
C ARG A 91 -4.39 -0.82 20.45
N GLY A 92 -4.10 0.30 19.82
CA GLY A 92 -4.26 1.61 20.43
C GLY A 92 -5.61 2.22 20.13
N GLU A 93 -5.83 3.43 20.64
CA GLU A 93 -7.10 4.11 20.45
C GLU A 93 -6.92 5.46 19.77
N ASP A 94 -5.78 5.66 19.13
CA ASP A 94 -5.47 6.93 18.46
C ASP A 94 -6.27 7.03 17.17
N ARG A 95 -7.26 7.94 17.18
CA ARG A 95 -8.14 8.12 16.03
C ARG A 95 -7.47 8.73 14.83
N THR A 96 -6.28 9.29 15.00
CA THR A 96 -5.55 9.88 13.89
C THR A 96 -4.78 8.84 13.08
N LYS A 97 -4.64 7.61 13.59
CA LYS A 97 -3.90 6.57 12.90
C LYS A 97 -4.77 5.85 11.89
N PRO A 98 -4.18 5.42 10.75
CA PRO A 98 -4.95 4.69 9.74
C PRO A 98 -5.62 3.45 10.28
N ALA A 99 -4.99 2.79 11.26
CA ALA A 99 -5.56 1.58 11.85
C ALA A 99 -6.92 1.81 12.49
N TYR A 100 -7.21 3.04 12.90
CA TYR A 100 -8.49 3.35 13.51
C TYR A 100 -9.65 3.04 12.58
N HIS A 101 -9.45 3.18 11.28
CA HIS A 101 -10.48 2.86 10.29
C HIS A 101 -10.99 1.43 10.47
N PHE A 102 -10.09 0.51 10.82
CA PHE A 102 -10.40 -0.92 10.92
C PHE A 102 -10.93 -1.32 12.30
N LYS A 103 -11.06 -0.35 13.19
CA LYS A 103 -11.65 -0.57 14.51
C LYS A 103 -13.09 -0.09 14.57
N GLN A 104 -13.57 0.53 13.50
CA GLN A 104 -14.93 1.03 13.45
C GLN A 104 -15.91 -0.11 13.22
N GLU A 105 -17.17 0.17 13.57
CA GLU A 105 -18.21 -0.84 13.47
C GLU A 105 -18.27 -1.42 12.06
N GLY A 106 -18.40 -2.72 11.98
CA GLY A 106 -18.48 -3.42 10.71
C GLY A 106 -17.14 -3.69 10.08
N HIS A 107 -16.04 -3.24 10.67
CA HIS A 107 -14.69 -3.48 10.18
C HIS A 107 -13.94 -4.43 11.08
N LYS A 108 -12.91 -5.07 10.53
CA LYS A 108 -12.04 -5.95 11.29
C LYS A 108 -10.64 -5.91 10.67
N GLU A 109 -9.68 -6.50 11.38
CA GLU A 109 -8.29 -6.47 10.93
C GLU A 109 -8.12 -7.07 9.54
N GLU A 110 -8.86 -8.13 9.25
CA GLU A 110 -8.75 -8.81 7.96
C GLU A 110 -9.18 -7.92 6.78
N ASP A 111 -9.88 -6.83 7.05
CA ASP A 111 -10.25 -5.90 5.99
C ASP A 111 -9.09 -5.03 5.55
N MET A 112 -8.02 -4.98 6.35
CA MET A 112 -6.87 -4.14 6.03
C MET A 112 -5.99 -4.80 4.98
N GLY A 113 -5.72 -4.06 3.91
CA GLY A 113 -4.81 -4.49 2.86
C GLY A 113 -3.76 -3.44 2.63
N VAL A 114 -2.70 -3.82 1.95
CA VAL A 114 -1.60 -2.91 1.63
C VAL A 114 -1.28 -3.04 0.16
N MET A 115 -1.05 -1.92 -0.50
CA MET A 115 -0.52 -1.93 -1.86
C MET A 115 0.65 -0.97 -1.95
N VAL A 116 1.67 -1.35 -2.71
CA VAL A 116 2.82 -0.49 -2.95
C VAL A 116 2.53 0.25 -4.25
N ILE A 117 2.50 1.56 -4.17
CA ILE A 117 2.03 2.38 -5.27
C ILE A 117 3.18 2.87 -6.14
N GLU A 118 4.27 3.28 -5.52
CA GLU A 118 5.39 3.84 -6.27
C GLU A 118 6.67 3.65 -5.48
N GLU A 119 7.74 3.23 -6.15
CA GLU A 119 9.05 3.12 -5.53
C GLU A 119 9.76 4.46 -5.64
N VAL A 120 10.27 4.96 -4.50
CA VAL A 120 10.98 6.24 -4.46
C VAL A 120 12.37 6.08 -3.85
N LYS A 121 12.88 4.86 -3.86
CA LYS A 121 14.22 4.56 -3.36
C LYS A 121 15.25 5.35 -4.14
N GLY A 122 16.22 5.93 -3.43
CA GLY A 122 17.29 6.69 -4.08
C GLY A 122 16.91 8.10 -4.48
N LYS A 123 15.69 8.50 -4.20
CA LYS A 123 15.25 9.87 -4.49
C LYS A 123 15.43 10.75 -3.26
N ASP A 124 15.56 12.06 -3.48
CA ASP A 124 15.72 12.97 -2.34
C ASP A 124 14.38 13.20 -1.62
N ASP A 125 14.46 13.89 -0.48
CA ASP A 125 13.28 14.10 0.35
C ASP A 125 12.20 14.90 -0.35
N MET A 126 12.62 15.91 -1.10
CA MET A 126 11.66 16.76 -1.82
C MET A 126 10.84 15.91 -2.81
N TYR A 127 11.52 15.04 -3.54
CA TYR A 127 10.85 14.16 -4.49
C TYR A 127 9.86 13.26 -3.77
N ARG A 128 10.29 12.63 -2.68
CA ARG A 128 9.45 11.70 -1.94
C ARG A 128 8.21 12.38 -1.38
N VAL A 129 8.39 13.58 -0.81
CA VAL A 129 7.26 14.33 -0.27
C VAL A 129 6.29 14.72 -1.38
N THR A 130 6.84 15.17 -2.51
CA THR A 130 6.02 15.57 -3.65
C THR A 130 5.20 14.42 -4.18
N ARG A 131 5.80 13.23 -4.26
CA ARG A 131 5.07 12.06 -4.76
C ARG A 131 4.02 11.59 -3.76
N GLU A 132 4.32 11.65 -2.49
CA GLU A 132 3.33 11.28 -1.48
C GLU A 132 2.12 12.21 -1.57
N ARG A 133 2.37 13.50 -1.69
CA ARG A 133 1.29 14.47 -1.81
C ARG A 133 0.49 14.27 -3.09
N PHE A 134 1.17 13.94 -4.16
CA PHE A 134 0.48 13.63 -5.42
C PHE A 134 -0.54 12.51 -5.21
N TRP A 135 -0.12 11.43 -4.53
CA TRP A 135 -0.99 10.29 -4.33
C TRP A 135 -2.09 10.57 -3.30
N ILE A 136 -1.78 11.33 -2.26
CA ILE A 136 -2.81 11.74 -1.31
C ILE A 136 -3.91 12.52 -2.02
N ASN A 137 -3.51 13.45 -2.89
CA ASN A 137 -4.48 14.24 -3.66
C ASN A 137 -5.25 13.37 -4.65
N SER A 138 -4.53 12.53 -5.37
CA SER A 138 -5.15 11.72 -6.43
C SER A 138 -6.16 10.74 -5.86
N LEU A 139 -5.86 10.16 -4.71
CA LEU A 139 -6.72 9.14 -4.11
C LEU A 139 -7.71 9.71 -3.10
N GLY A 140 -7.59 11.00 -2.80
CA GLY A 140 -8.54 11.65 -1.90
C GLY A 140 -8.45 11.19 -0.46
N THR A 141 -7.24 10.86 0.01
CA THR A 141 -7.07 10.32 1.36
C THR A 141 -6.70 11.39 2.37
N TYR A 142 -7.37 12.53 2.30
CA TYR A 142 -7.17 13.58 3.29
C TYR A 142 -7.83 13.19 4.60
N ASN A 143 -7.02 12.94 5.61
CA ASN A 143 -7.50 12.66 6.95
C ASN A 143 -6.57 13.36 7.93
N GLU A 144 -6.86 13.22 9.22
CA GLU A 144 -6.04 13.87 10.24
C GLU A 144 -4.57 13.48 10.13
N GLU A 145 -4.32 12.22 9.83
CA GLU A 145 -2.96 11.72 9.69
C GLU A 145 -2.23 12.43 8.54
N ASN A 146 -2.88 12.55 7.39
CA ASN A 146 -2.26 13.16 6.21
C ASN A 146 -2.15 14.67 6.31
N LYS A 147 -3.05 15.31 7.00
CA LYS A 147 -3.03 16.78 7.11
C LYS A 147 -1.80 17.32 7.82
N ARG A 148 -1.17 16.49 8.63
CA ARG A 148 0.01 16.90 9.39
C ARG A 148 1.30 16.87 8.58
N LYS A 149 1.24 16.42 7.37
CA LYS A 149 2.44 16.26 6.54
C LYS A 149 2.68 17.41 5.57
#